data_de5d3e79e52a7589288d2b9f68df4ad5
#
_entry.id   de5d3e79e52a7589288d2b9f68df4ad5
#
_cell.length_a   1.000
_cell.length_b   1.000
_cell.length_c   1.000
_cell.angle_alpha   90.00
_cell.angle_beta   90.00
_cell.angle_gamma   90.00
#
_symmetry.space_group_name_H-M   'P 1'
#
loop_
_entity.id
_entity.type
_entity.pdbx_description
1 polymer ?
#
loop_
_entity_poly.entity_id
_entity_poly.type
_entity_poly.pdbx_seq_one_letter_code
_entity_poly.pdbx_strand_id
1 'polypeptide(L)'
;MLNEQAVLQTTSQAAAQSVLVQPGFLKIEKLAKTYVADKPVFADVSFTVARGEFVCIIGHSGCGKTTVLNVLAGLDTATEGHAFMDGREIAGPSLERGVVFQSHALMPWLTVRQNIAFAVKSKWPDWKTPQINEHVEKHVDMVGLLP
;
A
#
# COMPACT_ATOMS: atom_id res chain seq x y z
N MET A 1 17.52 9.93 -28.89
CA MET A 1 16.60 10.12 -27.74
C MET A 1 16.46 8.76 -27.10
N LEU A 2 17.17 8.54 -26.02
CA LEU A 2 17.23 7.23 -25.35
C LEU A 2 16.01 7.06 -24.47
N ASN A 3 15.26 6.02 -24.75
CA ASN A 3 14.09 5.60 -23.97
C ASN A 3 14.61 4.85 -22.73
N GLU A 4 14.83 5.55 -21.61
CA GLU A 4 15.18 4.92 -20.34
C GLU A 4 13.93 4.32 -19.70
N GLN A 5 13.72 3.08 -20.00
CA GLN A 5 12.75 2.25 -19.26
C GLN A 5 13.21 2.13 -17.81
N ALA A 6 12.31 2.45 -16.88
CA ALA A 6 12.52 2.20 -15.47
C ALA A 6 12.67 0.68 -15.25
N VAL A 7 13.88 0.24 -14.93
CA VAL A 7 14.17 -1.15 -14.64
C VAL A 7 13.70 -1.46 -13.22
N LEU A 8 12.62 -2.19 -13.10
CA LEU A 8 12.22 -2.81 -11.84
C LEU A 8 13.19 -3.98 -11.56
N GLN A 9 14.20 -3.72 -10.74
CA GLN A 9 15.09 -4.79 -10.27
C GLN A 9 14.51 -5.41 -9.01
N THR A 10 13.97 -6.61 -9.16
CA THR A 10 13.64 -7.50 -8.04
C THR A 10 14.94 -8.20 -7.62
N THR A 11 15.53 -7.80 -6.52
CA THR A 11 16.64 -8.56 -5.92
C THR A 11 16.03 -9.66 -5.05
N SER A 12 15.76 -10.82 -5.65
CA SER A 12 15.48 -12.06 -4.91
C SER A 12 16.80 -12.76 -4.63
N GLN A 13 17.36 -12.55 -3.44
CA GLN A 13 18.31 -13.48 -2.83
C GLN A 13 17.63 -14.10 -1.61
N ALA A 14 16.95 -15.21 -1.84
CA ALA A 14 16.51 -16.08 -0.77
C ALA A 14 16.91 -17.51 -1.11
N ALA A 15 17.53 -18.15 -0.15
CA ALA A 15 18.00 -19.52 -0.18
C ALA A 15 16.95 -20.48 -0.71
N ALA A 16 17.38 -21.41 -1.57
CA ALA A 16 16.59 -22.49 -2.10
C ALA A 16 16.07 -23.40 -0.98
N GLN A 17 14.83 -23.16 -0.57
CA GLN A 17 13.95 -24.16 0.01
C GLN A 17 12.72 -24.21 -0.88
N SER A 18 12.33 -25.41 -1.30
CA SER A 18 11.16 -25.69 -2.12
C SER A 18 9.90 -25.26 -1.37
N VAL A 19 9.54 -23.98 -1.48
CA VAL A 19 8.25 -23.47 -1.04
C VAL A 19 7.29 -23.71 -2.18
N LEU A 20 6.26 -24.50 -1.94
CA LEU A 20 5.06 -24.55 -2.77
C LEU A 20 4.67 -23.09 -3.05
N VAL A 21 4.74 -22.69 -4.33
CA VAL A 21 4.39 -21.34 -4.76
C VAL A 21 2.91 -21.12 -4.41
N GLN A 22 2.67 -20.51 -3.27
CA GLN A 22 1.33 -20.02 -2.91
C GLN A 22 0.91 -19.03 -3.99
N PRO A 23 -0.34 -19.05 -4.46
CA PRO A 23 -0.83 -18.03 -5.38
C PRO A 23 -0.50 -16.67 -4.81
N GLY A 24 0.12 -15.80 -5.61
CA GLY A 24 0.66 -14.52 -5.13
C GLY A 24 -0.37 -13.73 -4.34
N PHE A 25 0.01 -13.29 -3.15
CA PHE A 25 -0.85 -12.46 -2.29
C PHE A 25 -1.28 -11.18 -3.00
N LEU A 26 -0.36 -10.55 -3.73
CA LEU A 26 -0.61 -9.39 -4.59
C LEU A 26 -0.15 -9.75 -6.00
N LYS A 27 -1.02 -9.61 -6.98
CA LYS A 27 -0.75 -9.86 -8.40
C LYS A 27 -1.08 -8.62 -9.20
N ILE A 28 -0.13 -8.15 -9.98
CA ILE A 28 -0.27 -7.00 -10.86
C ILE A 28 -0.06 -7.47 -12.30
N GLU A 29 -0.99 -7.12 -13.18
CA GLU A 29 -1.00 -7.56 -14.57
C GLU A 29 -1.14 -6.36 -15.51
N LYS A 30 -0.07 -6.06 -16.27
CA LYS A 30 -0.03 -5.02 -17.31
C LYS A 30 -0.57 -3.67 -16.85
N LEU A 31 -0.29 -3.32 -15.59
CA LEU A 31 -0.78 -2.10 -14.99
C LEU A 31 -0.19 -0.89 -15.71
N ALA A 32 -1.04 0.06 -16.09
CA ALA A 32 -0.64 1.34 -16.66
C ALA A 32 -1.44 2.49 -16.05
N LYS A 33 -0.84 3.66 -16.01
CA LYS A 33 -1.50 4.89 -15.59
C LYS A 33 -1.13 6.05 -16.49
N THR A 34 -2.17 6.70 -16.99
CA THR A 34 -2.07 7.89 -17.83
C THR A 34 -3.03 8.95 -17.27
N TYR A 35 -2.54 10.15 -16.95
CA TYR A 35 -3.37 11.29 -16.56
C TYR A 35 -3.65 12.24 -17.73
N VAL A 36 -2.69 12.33 -18.65
CA VAL A 36 -2.78 13.20 -19.84
C VAL A 36 -2.57 12.31 -21.06
N ALA A 37 -3.44 12.43 -22.04
CA ALA A 37 -3.37 11.65 -23.28
C ALA A 37 -1.93 11.62 -23.84
N ASP A 38 -1.50 10.46 -24.30
CA ASP A 38 -0.17 10.17 -24.88
C ASP A 38 1.04 10.37 -23.92
N LYS A 39 0.78 10.56 -22.61
CA LYS A 39 1.85 10.69 -21.61
C LYS A 39 1.63 9.73 -20.44
N PRO A 40 1.96 8.46 -20.57
CA PRO A 40 1.85 7.50 -19.47
C PRO A 40 2.84 7.86 -18.36
N VAL A 41 2.37 7.78 -17.11
CA VAL A 41 3.22 7.88 -15.92
C VAL A 41 4.03 6.60 -15.78
N PHE A 42 3.40 5.47 -16.02
CA PHE A 42 4.02 4.14 -16.17
C PHE A 42 3.12 3.28 -17.06
N ALA A 43 3.70 2.23 -17.67
CA ALA A 43 3.00 1.28 -18.51
C ALA A 43 3.58 -0.13 -18.38
N ASP A 44 2.75 -1.13 -18.65
CA ASP A 44 3.09 -2.57 -18.70
C ASP A 44 3.81 -3.09 -17.44
N VAL A 45 3.40 -2.60 -16.27
CA VAL A 45 3.96 -3.06 -15.00
C VAL A 45 3.28 -4.38 -14.60
N SER A 46 4.07 -5.45 -14.48
CA SER A 46 3.58 -6.76 -14.08
C SER A 46 4.54 -7.40 -13.09
N PHE A 47 4.04 -7.79 -11.94
CA PHE A 47 4.78 -8.56 -10.92
C PHE A 47 3.82 -9.21 -9.92
N THR A 48 4.37 -10.12 -9.12
CA THR A 48 3.63 -10.81 -8.07
C THR A 48 4.40 -10.70 -6.76
N VAL A 49 3.67 -10.53 -5.66
CA VAL A 49 4.22 -10.48 -4.30
C VAL A 49 3.61 -11.61 -3.49
N ALA A 50 4.45 -12.41 -2.85
CA ALA A 50 4.01 -13.46 -1.95
C ALA A 50 3.55 -12.88 -0.60
N ARG A 51 2.77 -13.64 0.17
CA ARG A 51 2.37 -13.22 1.52
C ARG A 51 3.61 -13.14 2.43
N GLY A 52 3.79 -12.00 3.11
CA GLY A 52 4.93 -11.74 3.97
C GLY A 52 6.20 -11.30 3.23
N GLU A 53 6.17 -11.19 1.92
CA GLU A 53 7.30 -10.69 1.14
C GLU A 53 7.45 -9.17 1.31
N PHE A 54 8.70 -8.71 1.36
CA PHE A 54 9.05 -7.29 1.35
C PHE A 54 9.57 -6.91 -0.04
N VAL A 55 8.92 -5.94 -0.66
CA VAL A 55 9.25 -5.46 -2.02
C VAL A 55 9.59 -3.97 -1.99
N CYS A 56 10.70 -3.61 -2.65
CA CYS A 56 11.10 -2.21 -2.86
C CYS A 56 10.91 -1.80 -4.31
N ILE A 57 10.26 -0.65 -4.53
CA ILE A 57 10.18 0.01 -5.84
C ILE A 57 11.21 1.14 -5.85
N ILE A 58 12.23 1.02 -6.73
CA ILE A 58 13.34 1.98 -6.84
C ILE A 58 13.23 2.70 -8.19
N GLY A 59 13.57 3.99 -8.18
CA GLY A 59 13.59 4.82 -9.40
C GLY A 59 13.76 6.30 -9.05
N HIS A 60 14.08 7.12 -10.05
CA HIS A 60 14.26 8.57 -9.88
C HIS A 60 12.96 9.27 -9.44
N SER A 61 13.06 10.51 -8.98
CA SER A 61 11.88 11.32 -8.63
C SER A 61 10.98 11.51 -9.86
N GLY A 62 9.66 11.39 -9.65
CA GLY A 62 8.67 11.59 -10.72
C GLY A 62 8.45 10.38 -11.65
N CYS A 63 9.14 9.24 -11.49
CA CYS A 63 8.95 8.05 -12.34
C CYS A 63 7.68 7.22 -12.03
N GLY A 64 6.77 7.70 -11.20
CA GLY A 64 5.48 7.03 -10.97
C GLY A 64 5.40 6.07 -9.78
N LYS A 65 6.44 5.92 -8.93
CA LYS A 65 6.42 5.02 -7.75
C LYS A 65 5.22 5.23 -6.85
N THR A 66 4.98 6.48 -6.47
CA THR A 66 3.83 6.85 -5.64
C THR A 66 2.50 6.59 -6.36
N THR A 67 2.46 6.77 -7.67
CA THR A 67 1.26 6.49 -8.46
C THR A 67 0.95 4.99 -8.47
N VAL A 68 1.97 4.13 -8.63
CA VAL A 68 1.79 2.66 -8.50
C VAL A 68 1.24 2.33 -7.11
N LEU A 69 1.85 2.87 -6.04
CA LEU A 69 1.38 2.63 -4.67
C LEU A 69 -0.05 3.12 -4.44
N ASN A 70 -0.44 4.27 -4.99
CA ASN A 70 -1.80 4.77 -4.89
C ASN A 70 -2.81 3.85 -5.58
N VAL A 71 -2.47 3.29 -6.74
CA VAL A 71 -3.32 2.31 -7.42
C VAL A 71 -3.44 1.03 -6.58
N LEU A 72 -2.34 0.52 -6.03
CA LEU A 72 -2.36 -0.67 -5.17
C LEU A 72 -3.08 -0.44 -3.84
N ALA A 73 -3.04 0.77 -3.31
CA ALA A 73 -3.83 1.17 -2.16
C ALA A 73 -5.34 1.30 -2.46
N GLY A 74 -5.70 1.42 -3.73
CA GLY A 74 -7.05 1.72 -4.19
C GLY A 74 -7.43 3.20 -4.06
N LEU A 75 -6.43 4.08 -3.88
CA LEU A 75 -6.62 5.54 -3.80
C LEU A 75 -6.69 6.19 -5.19
N ASP A 76 -6.26 5.45 -6.21
CA ASP A 76 -6.35 5.83 -7.61
C ASP A 76 -6.70 4.59 -8.45
N THR A 77 -7.20 4.79 -9.65
CA THR A 77 -7.57 3.71 -10.58
C THR A 77 -6.52 3.59 -11.68
N ALA A 78 -6.18 2.38 -12.07
CA ALA A 78 -5.36 2.15 -13.26
C ALA A 78 -6.10 2.61 -14.53
N THR A 79 -5.35 3.04 -15.55
CA THR A 79 -5.92 3.32 -16.88
C THR A 79 -6.03 2.01 -17.67
N GLU A 80 -5.08 1.09 -17.47
CA GLU A 80 -5.07 -0.23 -18.09
C GLU A 80 -4.51 -1.26 -17.11
N GLY A 81 -4.82 -2.53 -17.37
CA GLY A 81 -4.38 -3.65 -16.54
C GLY A 81 -5.15 -3.79 -15.23
N HIS A 82 -4.75 -4.75 -14.42
CA HIS A 82 -5.46 -5.14 -13.21
C HIS A 82 -4.49 -5.37 -12.05
N ALA A 83 -4.97 -5.13 -10.84
CA ALA A 83 -4.27 -5.49 -9.61
C ALA A 83 -5.21 -6.30 -8.70
N PHE A 84 -4.71 -7.41 -8.17
CA PHE A 84 -5.48 -8.33 -7.32
C PHE A 84 -4.76 -8.51 -5.99
N MET A 85 -5.50 -8.53 -4.90
CA MET A 85 -5.02 -8.89 -3.57
C MET A 85 -5.89 -10.03 -3.00
N ASP A 86 -5.26 -11.12 -2.58
CA ASP A 86 -5.95 -12.34 -2.14
C ASP A 86 -7.01 -12.83 -3.16
N GLY A 87 -6.70 -12.75 -4.45
CA GLY A 87 -7.59 -13.15 -5.55
C GLY A 87 -8.76 -12.20 -5.83
N ARG A 88 -8.84 -11.06 -5.13
CA ARG A 88 -9.88 -10.03 -5.35
C ARG A 88 -9.27 -8.82 -6.02
N GLU A 89 -9.92 -8.31 -7.05
CA GLU A 89 -9.48 -7.10 -7.74
C GLU A 89 -9.54 -5.87 -6.81
N ILE A 90 -8.53 -5.03 -6.91
CA ILE A 90 -8.45 -3.76 -6.18
C ILE A 90 -9.29 -2.72 -6.90
N ALA A 91 -10.53 -2.56 -6.47
CA ALA A 91 -11.48 -1.59 -7.05
C ALA A 91 -11.56 -0.26 -6.28
N GLY A 92 -10.94 -0.16 -5.09
CA GLY A 92 -11.00 1.04 -4.26
C GLY A 92 -10.31 0.86 -2.92
N PRO A 93 -10.34 1.87 -2.03
CA PRO A 93 -9.75 1.81 -0.69
C PRO A 93 -10.35 0.68 0.15
N SER A 94 -9.53 0.08 1.02
CA SER A 94 -9.97 -0.98 1.93
C SER A 94 -9.22 -0.88 3.25
N LEU A 95 -9.88 -1.21 4.36
CA LEU A 95 -9.26 -1.31 5.69
C LEU A 95 -8.30 -2.50 5.84
N GLU A 96 -8.17 -3.33 4.82
CA GLU A 96 -7.20 -4.43 4.75
C GLU A 96 -5.83 -3.97 4.22
N ARG A 97 -5.77 -2.77 3.66
CA ARG A 97 -4.54 -2.15 3.12
C ARG A 97 -4.18 -0.90 3.91
N GLY A 98 -3.09 -0.96 4.65
CA GLY A 98 -2.53 0.20 5.33
C GLY A 98 -1.55 0.95 4.42
N VAL A 99 -1.62 2.28 4.42
CA VAL A 99 -0.68 3.14 3.69
C VAL A 99 0.00 4.08 4.68
N VAL A 100 1.33 4.13 4.62
CA VAL A 100 2.11 5.15 5.31
C VAL A 100 2.44 6.24 4.30
N PHE A 101 1.86 7.42 4.48
CA PHE A 101 2.08 8.57 3.59
C PHE A 101 3.40 9.27 3.90
N GLN A 102 3.96 9.97 2.92
CA GLN A 102 5.13 10.83 3.10
C GLN A 102 4.85 12.05 3.99
N SER A 103 3.61 12.53 3.99
CA SER A 103 3.13 13.58 4.89
C SER A 103 2.40 12.98 6.09
N HIS A 104 2.26 13.78 7.14
CA HIS A 104 1.66 13.35 8.41
C HIS A 104 0.17 13.07 8.30
N ALA A 105 -0.42 12.48 7.45
CA ALA A 105 -1.83 12.13 7.22
C ALA A 105 -2.75 12.06 8.49
N LEU A 106 -2.49 12.92 9.48
CA LEU A 106 -3.25 13.04 10.71
C LEU A 106 -4.29 14.15 10.58
N MET A 107 -5.42 14.01 11.26
CA MET A 107 -6.43 15.06 11.40
C MET A 107 -5.88 16.14 12.35
N PRO A 108 -5.53 17.34 11.87
CA PRO A 108 -4.82 18.35 12.67
C PRO A 108 -5.66 18.93 13.84
N TRP A 109 -6.97 18.78 13.79
CA TRP A 109 -7.90 19.17 14.84
C TRP A 109 -8.13 18.09 15.91
N LEU A 110 -7.53 16.91 15.76
CA LEU A 110 -7.62 15.80 16.70
C LEU A 110 -6.30 15.64 17.47
N THR A 111 -6.40 15.26 18.73
CA THR A 111 -5.23 14.83 19.51
C THR A 111 -4.68 13.51 19.00
N VAL A 112 -3.47 13.09 19.44
CA VAL A 112 -2.89 11.79 19.12
C VAL A 112 -3.86 10.65 19.42
N ARG A 113 -4.40 10.62 20.65
CA ARG A 113 -5.37 9.60 21.07
C ARG A 113 -6.62 9.60 20.20
N GLN A 114 -7.14 10.76 19.84
CA GLN A 114 -8.33 10.89 18.99
C GLN A 114 -8.07 10.43 17.56
N ASN A 115 -6.88 10.68 16.99
CA ASN A 115 -6.50 10.17 15.68
C ASN A 115 -6.44 8.63 15.66
N ILE A 116 -5.83 8.04 16.70
CA ILE A 116 -5.79 6.56 16.83
C ILE A 116 -7.21 6.02 17.03
N ALA A 117 -8.01 6.63 17.93
CA ALA A 117 -9.39 6.20 18.18
C ALA A 117 -10.27 6.28 16.93
N PHE A 118 -10.06 7.28 16.08
CA PHE A 118 -10.77 7.42 14.80
C PHE A 118 -10.48 6.21 13.89
N ALA A 119 -9.21 5.83 13.74
CA ALA A 119 -8.82 4.67 12.94
C ALA A 119 -9.35 3.36 13.52
N VAL A 120 -9.27 3.19 14.84
CA VAL A 120 -9.79 2.00 15.55
C VAL A 120 -11.29 1.86 15.34
N LYS A 121 -12.07 2.93 15.49
CA LYS A 121 -13.53 2.92 15.25
C LYS A 121 -13.89 2.56 13.81
N SER A 122 -13.11 3.03 12.85
CA SER A 122 -13.32 2.72 11.44
C SER A 122 -13.09 1.22 11.15
N LYS A 123 -12.11 0.59 11.83
CA LYS A 123 -11.78 -0.82 11.65
C LYS A 123 -12.73 -1.74 12.42
N TRP A 124 -13.14 -1.33 13.62
CA TRP A 124 -14.01 -2.12 14.52
C TRP A 124 -15.19 -1.27 15.00
N PRO A 125 -16.21 -1.06 14.16
CA PRO A 125 -17.36 -0.19 14.46
C PRO A 125 -18.19 -0.68 15.67
N ASP A 126 -18.17 -1.98 15.93
CA ASP A 126 -18.94 -2.60 17.02
C ASP A 126 -18.23 -2.54 18.39
N TRP A 127 -16.99 -2.08 18.43
CA TRP A 127 -16.25 -1.97 19.69
C TRP A 127 -16.82 -0.88 20.59
N LYS A 128 -16.95 -1.23 21.88
CA LYS A 128 -17.35 -0.27 22.91
C LYS A 128 -16.20 0.62 23.32
N THR A 129 -16.52 1.79 23.87
CA THR A 129 -15.53 2.80 24.30
C THR A 129 -14.37 2.24 25.16
N PRO A 130 -14.58 1.35 26.15
CA PRO A 130 -13.48 0.78 26.92
C PRO A 130 -12.48 0.00 26.06
N GLN A 131 -12.95 -0.82 25.11
CA GLN A 131 -12.08 -1.59 24.20
C GLN A 131 -11.26 -0.68 23.28
N ILE A 132 -11.90 0.39 22.78
CA ILE A 132 -11.21 1.40 21.94
C ILE A 132 -10.13 2.07 22.77
N ASN A 133 -10.43 2.52 24.00
CA ASN A 133 -9.48 3.22 24.85
C ASN A 133 -8.28 2.33 25.20
N GLU A 134 -8.51 1.08 25.58
CA GLU A 134 -7.43 0.12 25.86
C GLU A 134 -6.51 -0.04 24.64
N HIS A 135 -7.08 -0.21 23.45
CA HIS A 135 -6.33 -0.33 22.22
C HIS A 135 -5.53 0.93 21.87
N VAL A 136 -6.13 2.11 22.09
CA VAL A 136 -5.48 3.41 21.91
C VAL A 136 -4.30 3.56 22.85
N GLU A 137 -4.47 3.32 24.17
CA GLU A 137 -3.39 3.44 25.15
C GLU A 137 -2.21 2.51 24.82
N LYS A 138 -2.50 1.28 24.41
CA LYS A 138 -1.46 0.33 23.95
C LYS A 138 -0.63 0.90 22.80
N HIS A 139 -1.25 1.59 21.84
CA HIS A 139 -0.53 2.16 20.69
C HIS A 139 0.22 3.45 21.07
N VAL A 140 -0.32 4.25 21.97
CA VAL A 140 0.37 5.43 22.51
C VAL A 140 1.62 5.02 23.29
N ASP A 141 1.53 3.94 24.09
CA ASP A 141 2.67 3.36 24.81
C ASP A 141 3.73 2.83 23.85
N MET A 142 3.31 2.05 22.84
CA MET A 142 4.20 1.45 21.84
C MET A 142 5.09 2.48 21.13
N VAL A 143 4.61 3.71 20.94
CA VAL A 143 5.37 4.81 20.31
C VAL A 143 6.04 5.74 21.35
N GLY A 144 6.02 5.39 22.63
CA GLY A 144 6.69 6.14 23.71
C GLY A 144 6.07 7.51 24.02
N LEU A 145 4.78 7.67 23.80
CA LEU A 145 4.03 8.91 24.04
C LEU A 145 3.17 8.89 25.33
N LEU A 146 3.37 7.89 26.20
CA LEU A 146 2.87 7.95 27.56
C LEU A 146 3.74 8.90 28.38
N PRO A 147 3.16 9.69 29.31
CA PRO A 147 3.89 10.58 30.19
C PRO A 147 4.78 9.78 31.16
#